data_2a234bad2f1e18634ba9192563052c9a
#
_entry.id   2a234bad2f1e18634ba9192563052c9a
#
_cell.length_a   1.000
_cell.length_b   1.000
_cell.length_c   1.000
_cell.angle_alpha   90.00
_cell.angle_beta   90.00
_cell.angle_gamma   90.00
#
_symmetry.space_group_name_H-M   'P 1'
#
loop_
_entity.id
_entity.type
_entity.pdbx_description
1 polymer ?
#
loop_
_entity_poly.entity_id
_entity_poly.type
_entity_poly.pdbx_seq_one_letter_code
_entity_poly.pdbx_strand_id
1 'polypeptide(L)'
;MEVWQYIIAAVLVALSGLFSGLNLGLMSFAPEDLRIVIEGSPDESERRAAAKIQPLRKTGNLLLCTLLLGNTLVNAAIATLLADATAGVLGMFITTGLIVVFGEIVPQSVCSRYALQIGAASVPLVWLFVGITFPVAYPIAKALDWALGGEMSAVYTKGELQSLIRINVEDPQRVKESGLTPEDGKLLTGALSFKEELVEGAMTPLDAVFSLPEETILDEDTMGRILKSGHTRIPVTSEGKAVAILYAKDLVGVGFERNLALKSVLDAFDAYKRVYNVYEKTSLGECFALCKRERRHLLVVVEKISKSLCGIVTTEDILEEILQDEIVGDDDQYIDQGNTSSMRPGLARQNSKAYDPLVLMRQLSPRRAPPDPPSMARGGPSGEY
;
A
#
# COMPACT_ATOMS: atom_id res chain seq x y z
N MET A 1 24.11 -13.36 -57.75
CA MET A 1 23.93 -14.13 -56.52
C MET A 1 23.12 -15.40 -56.82
N GLU A 2 23.54 -16.52 -56.30
CA GLU A 2 22.84 -17.78 -56.38
C GLU A 2 21.63 -17.79 -55.40
N VAL A 3 20.58 -18.54 -55.68
CA VAL A 3 19.33 -18.60 -54.83
C VAL A 3 19.62 -18.92 -53.38
N TRP A 4 20.59 -19.80 -53.08
CA TRP A 4 20.98 -20.15 -51.72
C TRP A 4 21.57 -18.98 -50.92
N GLN A 5 22.20 -17.99 -51.58
CA GLN A 5 22.74 -16.78 -50.92
C GLN A 5 21.62 -15.89 -50.41
N TYR A 6 20.50 -15.76 -51.13
CA TYR A 6 19.34 -15.01 -50.67
C TYR A 6 18.68 -15.71 -49.47
N ILE A 7 18.63 -17.05 -49.46
CA ILE A 7 18.08 -17.80 -48.33
C ILE A 7 18.95 -17.59 -47.10
N ILE A 8 20.28 -17.70 -47.22
CA ILE A 8 21.20 -17.47 -46.12
C ILE A 8 21.08 -16.01 -45.62
N ALA A 9 21.02 -15.03 -46.53
CA ALA A 9 20.85 -13.64 -46.15
C ALA A 9 19.53 -13.42 -45.33
N ALA A 10 18.43 -14.01 -45.78
CA ALA A 10 17.15 -13.92 -45.05
C ALA A 10 17.23 -14.54 -43.64
N VAL A 11 17.88 -15.71 -43.51
CA VAL A 11 18.10 -16.38 -42.21
C VAL A 11 19.00 -15.51 -41.31
N LEU A 12 20.07 -14.95 -41.86
CA LEU A 12 20.96 -14.07 -41.11
C LEU A 12 20.24 -12.79 -40.65
N VAL A 13 19.41 -12.17 -41.49
CA VAL A 13 18.63 -10.99 -41.13
C VAL A 13 17.64 -11.33 -40.00
N ALA A 14 16.94 -12.47 -40.07
CA ALA A 14 16.07 -12.94 -39.00
C ALA A 14 16.84 -13.19 -37.70
N LEU A 15 18.05 -13.76 -37.79
CA LEU A 15 18.89 -14.03 -36.62
C LEU A 15 19.45 -12.72 -36.02
N SER A 16 19.87 -11.77 -36.85
CA SER A 16 20.27 -10.43 -36.42
C SER A 16 19.13 -9.74 -35.66
N GLY A 17 17.93 -9.75 -36.27
CA GLY A 17 16.74 -9.20 -35.63
C GLY A 17 16.41 -9.85 -34.28
N LEU A 18 16.59 -11.17 -34.21
CA LEU A 18 16.37 -11.87 -32.93
C LEU A 18 17.39 -11.45 -31.86
N PHE A 19 18.69 -11.39 -32.18
CA PHE A 19 19.72 -10.95 -31.23
C PHE A 19 19.52 -9.51 -30.79
N SER A 20 19.26 -8.62 -31.73
CA SER A 20 19.01 -7.21 -31.47
C SER A 20 17.77 -7.00 -30.62
N GLY A 21 16.67 -7.71 -30.95
CA GLY A 21 15.43 -7.67 -30.19
C GLY A 21 15.56 -8.26 -28.79
N LEU A 22 16.25 -9.41 -28.66
CA LEU A 22 16.48 -10.04 -27.35
C LEU A 22 17.43 -9.22 -26.48
N ASN A 23 18.39 -8.52 -27.04
CA ASN A 23 19.26 -7.62 -26.31
C ASN A 23 18.42 -6.55 -25.59
N LEU A 24 17.52 -5.87 -26.28
CA LEU A 24 16.62 -4.90 -25.67
C LEU A 24 15.59 -5.59 -24.75
N GLY A 25 14.93 -6.65 -25.22
CA GLY A 25 13.84 -7.29 -24.49
C GLY A 25 14.28 -8.00 -23.21
N LEU A 26 15.36 -8.79 -23.24
CA LEU A 26 15.84 -9.49 -22.04
C LEU A 26 16.57 -8.58 -21.06
N MET A 27 17.29 -7.59 -21.56
CA MET A 27 18.02 -6.65 -20.69
C MET A 27 17.11 -5.61 -20.04
N SER A 28 15.88 -5.42 -20.51
CA SER A 28 14.90 -4.53 -19.89
C SER A 28 14.37 -5.06 -18.54
N PHE A 29 14.46 -6.38 -18.29
CA PHE A 29 14.04 -6.96 -17.02
C PHE A 29 15.21 -6.95 -16.03
N ALA A 30 15.01 -6.37 -14.85
CA ALA A 30 15.88 -6.67 -13.73
C ALA A 30 15.62 -8.11 -13.24
N PRO A 31 16.61 -8.78 -12.62
CA PRO A 31 16.42 -10.11 -12.05
C PRO A 31 15.28 -10.17 -11.02
N GLU A 32 15.08 -9.06 -10.28
CA GLU A 32 14.02 -8.88 -9.29
C GLU A 32 12.65 -8.76 -9.93
N ASP A 33 12.52 -8.07 -11.05
CA ASP A 33 11.25 -7.94 -11.78
C ASP A 33 10.75 -9.32 -12.21
N LEU A 34 11.67 -10.16 -12.72
CA LEU A 34 11.32 -11.55 -13.07
C LEU A 34 10.88 -12.34 -11.86
N ARG A 35 11.49 -12.12 -10.70
CA ARG A 35 11.09 -12.76 -9.45
C ARG A 35 9.69 -12.32 -9.00
N ILE A 36 9.40 -11.02 -9.11
CA ILE A 36 8.07 -10.48 -8.82
C ILE A 36 7.01 -11.13 -9.72
N VAL A 37 7.31 -11.27 -11.02
CA VAL A 37 6.39 -11.94 -11.96
C VAL A 37 6.20 -13.42 -11.60
N ILE A 38 7.29 -14.14 -11.25
CA ILE A 38 7.22 -15.56 -10.87
C ILE A 38 6.35 -15.79 -9.62
N GLU A 39 6.50 -14.92 -8.62
CA GLU A 39 5.84 -15.06 -7.33
C GLU A 39 4.43 -14.45 -7.33
N GLY A 40 4.19 -13.36 -8.09
CA GLY A 40 3.01 -12.51 -7.98
C GLY A 40 2.06 -12.47 -9.19
N SER A 41 2.49 -12.87 -10.41
CA SER A 41 1.59 -12.80 -11.58
C SER A 41 0.43 -13.78 -11.44
N PRO A 42 -0.81 -13.37 -11.72
CA PRO A 42 -1.96 -14.27 -11.79
C PRO A 42 -1.90 -15.21 -13.01
N ASP A 43 -1.18 -14.83 -14.08
CA ASP A 43 -1.06 -15.62 -15.31
C ASP A 43 0.05 -16.68 -15.19
N GLU A 44 -0.36 -17.94 -15.23
CA GLU A 44 0.58 -19.08 -15.19
C GLU A 44 1.55 -19.09 -16.37
N SER A 45 1.15 -18.59 -17.54
CA SER A 45 2.00 -18.52 -18.73
C SER A 45 3.15 -17.53 -18.52
N GLU A 46 2.88 -16.39 -17.91
CA GLU A 46 3.89 -15.38 -17.56
C GLU A 46 4.85 -15.89 -16.50
N ARG A 47 4.34 -16.54 -15.44
CA ARG A 47 5.19 -17.15 -14.42
C ARG A 47 6.15 -18.19 -15.00
N ARG A 48 5.67 -19.05 -15.90
CA ARG A 48 6.52 -20.05 -16.58
C ARG A 48 7.54 -19.40 -17.51
N ALA A 49 7.14 -18.35 -18.21
CA ALA A 49 8.04 -17.60 -19.09
C ALA A 49 9.15 -16.90 -18.30
N ALA A 50 8.81 -16.18 -17.23
CA ALA A 50 9.76 -15.54 -16.35
C ALA A 50 10.72 -16.54 -15.70
N ALA A 51 10.23 -17.69 -15.24
CA ALA A 51 11.04 -18.75 -14.67
C ALA A 51 12.07 -19.34 -15.65
N LYS A 52 11.75 -19.40 -16.96
CA LYS A 52 12.71 -19.82 -18.00
C LYS A 52 13.79 -18.77 -18.27
N ILE A 53 13.42 -17.49 -18.22
CA ILE A 53 14.33 -16.38 -18.50
C ILE A 53 15.26 -16.11 -17.31
N GLN A 54 14.79 -16.27 -16.08
CA GLN A 54 15.51 -15.89 -14.87
C GLN A 54 16.94 -16.46 -14.78
N PRO A 55 17.20 -17.76 -15.05
CA PRO A 55 18.56 -18.33 -15.02
C PRO A 55 19.51 -17.65 -16.01
N LEU A 56 18.98 -17.33 -17.19
CA LEU A 56 19.74 -16.65 -18.25
C LEU A 56 20.04 -15.21 -17.84
N ARG A 57 19.06 -14.49 -17.28
CA ARG A 57 19.23 -13.11 -16.84
C ARG A 57 20.20 -12.97 -15.66
N LYS A 58 20.30 -13.99 -14.81
CA LYS A 58 21.31 -14.04 -13.73
C LYS A 58 22.75 -14.08 -14.20
N THR A 59 23.01 -14.39 -15.48
CA THR A 59 24.37 -14.34 -16.05
C THR A 59 24.84 -12.91 -16.36
N GLY A 60 23.94 -11.89 -16.24
CA GLY A 60 24.27 -10.48 -16.31
C GLY A 60 25.05 -10.08 -17.56
N ASN A 61 26.29 -9.58 -17.35
CA ASN A 61 27.16 -9.11 -18.43
C ASN A 61 27.55 -10.20 -19.43
N LEU A 62 27.52 -11.48 -19.06
CA LEU A 62 27.80 -12.57 -20.01
C LEU A 62 26.68 -12.67 -21.05
N LEU A 63 25.42 -12.53 -20.66
CA LEU A 63 24.28 -12.48 -21.59
C LEU A 63 24.41 -11.28 -22.54
N LEU A 64 24.68 -10.09 -21.97
CA LEU A 64 24.88 -8.88 -22.73
C LEU A 64 25.98 -9.06 -23.81
N CYS A 65 27.16 -9.52 -23.41
CA CYS A 65 28.27 -9.77 -24.32
C CYS A 65 27.93 -10.79 -25.40
N THR A 66 27.23 -11.87 -25.04
CA THR A 66 26.80 -12.91 -25.98
C THR A 66 25.87 -12.35 -27.06
N LEU A 67 24.84 -11.60 -26.65
CA LEU A 67 23.86 -11.03 -27.58
C LEU A 67 24.48 -9.98 -28.48
N LEU A 68 25.35 -9.11 -27.95
CA LEU A 68 26.06 -8.09 -28.71
C LEU A 68 27.05 -8.71 -29.72
N LEU A 69 27.86 -9.69 -29.29
CA LEU A 69 28.77 -10.38 -30.15
C LEU A 69 28.04 -11.15 -31.27
N GLY A 70 26.96 -11.84 -30.89
CA GLY A 70 26.10 -12.55 -31.83
C GLY A 70 25.52 -11.61 -32.91
N ASN A 71 24.93 -10.50 -32.47
CA ASN A 71 24.39 -9.49 -33.40
C ASN A 71 25.46 -8.91 -34.34
N THR A 72 26.59 -8.50 -33.76
CA THR A 72 27.69 -7.93 -34.55
C THR A 72 28.26 -8.93 -35.57
N LEU A 73 28.45 -10.20 -35.17
CA LEU A 73 28.94 -11.25 -36.05
C LEU A 73 27.98 -11.51 -37.22
N VAL A 74 26.68 -11.59 -36.92
CA VAL A 74 25.65 -11.81 -37.92
C VAL A 74 25.55 -10.63 -38.89
N ASN A 75 25.59 -9.40 -38.39
CA ASN A 75 25.57 -8.19 -39.21
C ASN A 75 26.80 -8.10 -40.11
N ALA A 76 27.99 -8.45 -39.62
CA ALA A 76 29.19 -8.53 -40.41
C ALA A 76 29.09 -9.60 -41.53
N ALA A 77 28.52 -10.78 -41.23
CA ALA A 77 28.26 -11.83 -42.19
C ALA A 77 27.27 -11.39 -43.28
N ILE A 78 26.18 -10.69 -42.92
CA ILE A 78 25.21 -10.12 -43.88
C ILE A 78 25.93 -9.11 -44.80
N ALA A 79 26.68 -8.18 -44.23
CA ALA A 79 27.39 -7.15 -44.99
C ALA A 79 28.39 -7.77 -45.98
N THR A 80 29.13 -8.80 -45.54
CA THR A 80 30.09 -9.52 -46.40
C THR A 80 29.37 -10.28 -47.51
N LEU A 81 28.28 -10.98 -47.22
CA LEU A 81 27.50 -11.74 -48.21
C LEU A 81 26.88 -10.84 -49.28
N LEU A 82 26.43 -9.65 -48.90
CA LEU A 82 25.78 -8.69 -49.79
C LEU A 82 26.77 -7.76 -50.52
N ALA A 83 28.04 -7.74 -50.13
CA ALA A 83 29.07 -6.85 -50.72
C ALA A 83 29.19 -7.01 -52.22
N ASP A 84 29.15 -8.26 -52.73
CA ASP A 84 29.27 -8.56 -54.16
C ASP A 84 28.00 -8.15 -54.95
N ALA A 85 26.86 -8.13 -54.31
CA ALA A 85 25.57 -7.78 -54.92
C ALA A 85 25.32 -6.27 -54.98
N THR A 86 25.94 -5.53 -54.07
CA THR A 86 25.70 -4.10 -53.84
C THR A 86 26.99 -3.29 -53.95
N ALA A 87 27.64 -3.38 -55.13
CA ALA A 87 28.86 -2.64 -55.35
C ALA A 87 28.64 -1.12 -55.37
N GLY A 88 29.58 -0.39 -54.73
CA GLY A 88 29.58 1.07 -54.66
C GLY A 88 28.89 1.69 -53.46
N VAL A 89 29.00 3.02 -53.34
CA VAL A 89 28.51 3.78 -52.18
C VAL A 89 26.98 3.64 -52.00
N LEU A 90 26.22 3.63 -53.07
CA LEU A 90 24.78 3.46 -53.03
C LEU A 90 24.37 2.09 -52.46
N GLY A 91 25.08 1.03 -52.88
CA GLY A 91 24.86 -0.31 -52.36
C GLY A 91 25.12 -0.41 -50.86
N MET A 92 26.18 0.24 -50.37
CA MET A 92 26.46 0.33 -48.95
C MET A 92 25.30 0.95 -48.16
N PHE A 93 24.72 2.07 -48.59
CA PHE A 93 23.59 2.70 -47.94
C PHE A 93 22.34 1.83 -47.95
N ILE A 94 22.05 1.15 -49.07
CA ILE A 94 20.90 0.24 -49.18
C ILE A 94 21.06 -0.94 -48.21
N THR A 95 22.22 -1.58 -48.17
CA THR A 95 22.52 -2.70 -47.28
C THR A 95 22.45 -2.29 -45.82
N THR A 96 23.04 -1.15 -45.46
CA THR A 96 22.98 -0.60 -44.12
C THR A 96 21.52 -0.31 -43.73
N GLY A 97 20.74 0.34 -44.61
CA GLY A 97 19.33 0.61 -44.35
C GLY A 97 18.49 -0.66 -44.13
N LEU A 98 18.74 -1.72 -44.94
CA LEU A 98 18.09 -3.01 -44.77
C LEU A 98 18.42 -3.66 -43.40
N ILE A 99 19.70 -3.70 -43.05
CA ILE A 99 20.15 -4.26 -41.75
C ILE A 99 19.54 -3.49 -40.60
N VAL A 100 19.62 -2.16 -40.62
CA VAL A 100 19.12 -1.32 -39.55
C VAL A 100 17.59 -1.45 -39.39
N VAL A 101 16.84 -1.38 -40.48
CA VAL A 101 15.37 -1.43 -40.39
C VAL A 101 14.89 -2.83 -40.04
N PHE A 102 15.32 -3.87 -40.76
CA PHE A 102 14.81 -5.23 -40.61
C PHE A 102 15.61 -6.09 -39.63
N GLY A 103 16.89 -5.79 -39.44
CA GLY A 103 17.73 -6.50 -38.46
C GLY A 103 17.77 -5.86 -37.07
N GLU A 104 17.33 -4.59 -36.91
CA GLU A 104 17.39 -3.91 -35.62
C GLU A 104 16.09 -3.25 -35.23
N ILE A 105 15.63 -2.18 -35.90
CA ILE A 105 14.54 -1.33 -35.43
C ILE A 105 13.22 -2.12 -35.28
N VAL A 106 12.80 -2.82 -36.34
CA VAL A 106 11.53 -3.57 -36.32
C VAL A 106 11.55 -4.71 -35.29
N PRO A 107 12.59 -5.58 -35.24
CA PRO A 107 12.67 -6.63 -34.24
C PRO A 107 12.76 -6.11 -32.81
N GLN A 108 13.50 -5.04 -32.53
CA GLN A 108 13.55 -4.41 -31.21
C GLN A 108 12.19 -3.92 -30.77
N SER A 109 11.44 -3.28 -31.65
CA SER A 109 10.09 -2.80 -31.35
C SER A 109 9.12 -3.93 -31.01
N VAL A 110 9.19 -5.04 -31.73
CA VAL A 110 8.38 -6.24 -31.46
C VAL A 110 8.81 -6.92 -30.17
N CYS A 111 10.11 -7.14 -29.98
CA CYS A 111 10.64 -7.78 -28.78
C CYS A 111 10.41 -6.94 -27.52
N SER A 112 10.48 -5.61 -27.60
CA SER A 112 10.15 -4.73 -26.48
C SER A 112 8.70 -4.91 -25.98
N ARG A 113 7.77 -5.13 -26.92
CA ARG A 113 6.35 -5.32 -26.56
C ARG A 113 6.03 -6.73 -26.05
N TYR A 114 6.68 -7.75 -26.57
CA TYR A 114 6.47 -9.16 -26.26
C TYR A 114 7.68 -9.81 -25.59
N ALA A 115 8.43 -9.04 -24.82
CA ALA A 115 9.74 -9.44 -24.31
C ALA A 115 9.72 -10.76 -23.51
N LEU A 116 8.70 -10.94 -22.68
CA LEU A 116 8.57 -12.13 -21.82
C LEU A 116 8.33 -13.40 -22.66
N GLN A 117 7.44 -13.33 -23.65
CA GLN A 117 7.05 -14.48 -24.47
C GLN A 117 8.17 -14.87 -25.45
N ILE A 118 8.69 -13.88 -26.19
CA ILE A 118 9.79 -14.09 -27.17
C ILE A 118 11.05 -14.50 -26.44
N GLY A 119 11.35 -13.84 -25.31
CA GLY A 119 12.51 -14.17 -24.47
C GLY A 119 12.47 -15.62 -24.01
N ALA A 120 11.35 -16.08 -23.46
CA ALA A 120 11.18 -17.45 -22.98
C ALA A 120 11.29 -18.51 -24.08
N ALA A 121 10.76 -18.21 -25.28
CA ALA A 121 10.87 -19.10 -26.44
C ALA A 121 12.32 -19.19 -26.97
N SER A 122 13.08 -18.11 -26.84
CA SER A 122 14.44 -17.98 -27.34
C SER A 122 15.52 -18.52 -26.40
N VAL A 123 15.20 -18.85 -25.14
CA VAL A 123 16.15 -19.32 -24.12
C VAL A 123 17.06 -20.44 -24.62
N PRO A 124 16.56 -21.53 -25.27
CA PRO A 124 17.43 -22.61 -25.73
C PRO A 124 18.46 -22.13 -26.77
N LEU A 125 18.03 -21.27 -27.69
CA LEU A 125 18.89 -20.70 -28.72
C LEU A 125 19.96 -19.79 -28.11
N VAL A 126 19.57 -18.96 -27.14
CA VAL A 126 20.53 -18.06 -26.45
C VAL A 126 21.58 -18.89 -25.71
N TRP A 127 21.20 -19.97 -25.00
CA TRP A 127 22.16 -20.86 -24.34
C TRP A 127 23.13 -21.52 -25.31
N LEU A 128 22.68 -21.90 -26.53
CA LEU A 128 23.55 -22.39 -27.58
C LEU A 128 24.60 -21.33 -27.95
N PHE A 129 24.16 -20.08 -28.16
CA PHE A 129 25.08 -18.98 -28.50
C PHE A 129 25.98 -18.59 -27.33
N VAL A 130 25.52 -18.63 -26.10
CA VAL A 130 26.38 -18.49 -24.91
C VAL A 130 27.52 -19.50 -24.98
N GLY A 131 27.23 -20.77 -25.28
CA GLY A 131 28.26 -21.82 -25.42
C GLY A 131 29.26 -21.54 -26.54
N ILE A 132 28.77 -21.10 -27.70
CA ILE A 132 29.66 -20.80 -28.88
C ILE A 132 30.54 -19.57 -28.61
N THR A 133 29.97 -18.51 -28.04
CA THR A 133 30.69 -17.25 -27.82
C THR A 133 31.46 -17.22 -26.51
N PHE A 134 31.29 -18.23 -25.64
CA PHE A 134 31.86 -18.30 -24.29
C PHE A 134 33.37 -17.96 -24.23
N PRO A 135 34.25 -18.47 -25.13
CA PRO A 135 35.67 -18.18 -25.06
C PRO A 135 36.01 -16.70 -25.15
N VAL A 136 35.16 -15.92 -25.85
CA VAL A 136 35.35 -14.47 -26.06
C VAL A 136 34.47 -13.67 -25.10
N ALA A 137 33.19 -14.05 -24.96
CA ALA A 137 32.23 -13.32 -24.14
C ALA A 137 32.57 -13.39 -22.66
N TYR A 138 33.04 -14.54 -22.14
CA TYR A 138 33.32 -14.72 -20.71
C TYR A 138 34.46 -13.80 -20.20
N PRO A 139 35.66 -13.69 -20.83
CA PRO A 139 36.68 -12.78 -20.33
C PRO A 139 36.24 -11.31 -20.38
N ILE A 140 35.47 -10.93 -21.40
CA ILE A 140 34.94 -9.55 -21.52
C ILE A 140 33.92 -9.30 -20.39
N ALA A 141 32.97 -10.22 -20.18
CA ALA A 141 32.00 -10.11 -19.11
C ALA A 141 32.67 -10.02 -17.72
N LYS A 142 33.69 -10.83 -17.49
CA LYS A 142 34.45 -10.83 -16.23
C LYS A 142 35.22 -9.52 -16.03
N ALA A 143 35.75 -8.93 -17.08
CA ALA A 143 36.41 -7.62 -17.05
C ALA A 143 35.38 -6.50 -16.72
N LEU A 144 34.17 -6.58 -17.30
CA LEU A 144 33.09 -5.65 -17.01
C LEU A 144 32.61 -5.79 -15.56
N ASP A 145 32.41 -7.01 -15.07
CA ASP A 145 32.02 -7.27 -13.67
C ASP A 145 33.07 -6.71 -12.68
N TRP A 146 34.35 -6.81 -13.03
CA TRP A 146 35.43 -6.26 -12.21
C TRP A 146 35.47 -4.72 -12.25
N ALA A 147 35.25 -4.11 -13.43
CA ALA A 147 35.36 -2.66 -13.62
C ALA A 147 34.11 -1.89 -13.12
N LEU A 148 32.92 -2.46 -13.29
CA LEU A 148 31.64 -1.79 -13.01
C LEU A 148 30.96 -2.32 -11.72
N GLY A 149 31.45 -3.43 -11.17
CA GLY A 149 30.74 -4.19 -10.14
C GLY A 149 29.68 -5.10 -10.76
N GLY A 150 29.20 -6.06 -9.96
CA GLY A 150 28.06 -6.90 -10.36
C GLY A 150 26.79 -6.06 -10.52
N GLU A 151 25.82 -6.59 -11.24
CA GLU A 151 24.52 -5.95 -11.40
C GLU A 151 23.86 -5.79 -10.02
N MET A 152 23.62 -4.54 -9.62
CA MET A 152 23.03 -4.24 -8.30
C MET A 152 21.52 -4.43 -8.41
N SER A 153 20.99 -5.27 -7.52
CA SER A 153 19.56 -5.41 -7.32
C SER A 153 18.95 -4.08 -6.86
N ALA A 154 17.88 -3.66 -7.47
CA ALA A 154 17.16 -2.47 -7.03
C ALA A 154 16.51 -2.75 -5.67
N VAL A 155 17.04 -2.15 -4.61
CA VAL A 155 16.40 -2.14 -3.30
C VAL A 155 15.55 -0.89 -3.20
N TYR A 156 14.24 -1.07 -3.18
CA TYR A 156 13.32 0.05 -3.01
C TYR A 156 13.39 0.59 -1.59
N THR A 157 13.60 1.87 -1.46
CA THR A 157 13.48 2.58 -0.20
C THR A 157 12.01 2.65 0.21
N LYS A 158 11.75 2.93 1.49
CA LYS A 158 10.39 3.12 2.01
C LYS A 158 9.59 4.16 1.21
N GLY A 159 10.21 5.31 0.89
CA GLY A 159 9.58 6.37 0.09
C GLY A 159 9.28 5.95 -1.35
N GLU A 160 10.16 5.16 -1.97
CA GLU A 160 9.92 4.61 -3.31
C GLU A 160 8.76 3.60 -3.31
N LEU A 161 8.67 2.75 -2.27
CA LEU A 161 7.54 1.84 -2.10
C LEU A 161 6.22 2.59 -1.91
N GLN A 162 6.20 3.65 -1.10
CA GLN A 162 5.02 4.52 -0.94
C GLN A 162 4.61 5.16 -2.27
N SER A 163 5.59 5.67 -3.02
CA SER A 163 5.36 6.27 -4.34
C SER A 163 4.84 5.24 -5.35
N LEU A 164 5.38 4.03 -5.33
CA LEU A 164 4.92 2.92 -6.18
C LEU A 164 3.46 2.57 -5.89
N ILE A 165 3.08 2.44 -4.61
CA ILE A 165 1.70 2.19 -4.20
C ILE A 165 0.80 3.32 -4.70
N ARG A 166 1.18 4.58 -4.45
CA ARG A 166 0.40 5.76 -4.85
C ARG A 166 0.15 5.80 -6.35
N ILE A 167 1.19 5.60 -7.18
CA ILE A 167 1.07 5.56 -8.64
C ILE A 167 0.08 4.48 -9.10
N ASN A 168 0.03 3.34 -8.42
CA ASN A 168 -0.87 2.24 -8.79
C ASN A 168 -2.34 2.49 -8.40
N VAL A 169 -2.62 3.35 -7.41
CA VAL A 169 -3.99 3.65 -6.96
C VAL A 169 -4.53 4.98 -7.49
N GLU A 170 -3.68 5.86 -8.04
CA GLU A 170 -4.10 7.13 -8.63
C GLU A 170 -4.61 6.98 -10.08
N ASP A 171 -4.07 6.03 -10.84
CA ASP A 171 -4.43 5.79 -12.24
C ASP A 171 -5.57 4.77 -12.36
N PRO A 172 -6.75 5.14 -12.88
CA PRO A 172 -7.89 4.22 -13.04
C PRO A 172 -7.60 2.97 -13.87
N GLN A 173 -6.64 3.03 -14.81
CA GLN A 173 -6.23 1.85 -15.59
C GLN A 173 -5.41 0.89 -14.73
N ARG A 174 -4.47 1.44 -13.96
CA ARG A 174 -3.62 0.66 -13.05
C ARG A 174 -4.41 0.04 -11.91
N VAL A 175 -5.42 0.73 -11.38
CA VAL A 175 -6.35 0.19 -10.38
C VAL A 175 -7.03 -1.08 -10.90
N LYS A 176 -7.47 -1.10 -12.16
CA LYS A 176 -8.08 -2.30 -12.76
C LYS A 176 -7.10 -3.43 -12.97
N GLU A 177 -5.85 -3.12 -13.30
CA GLU A 177 -4.80 -4.11 -13.56
C GLU A 177 -4.19 -4.65 -12.27
N SER A 178 -3.93 -3.79 -11.28
CA SER A 178 -3.34 -4.16 -9.99
C SER A 178 -4.34 -4.78 -9.02
N GLY A 179 -5.63 -4.44 -9.16
CA GLY A 179 -6.67 -4.80 -8.20
C GLY A 179 -6.60 -4.04 -6.86
N LEU A 180 -5.69 -3.06 -6.74
CA LEU A 180 -5.56 -2.21 -5.56
C LEU A 180 -6.57 -1.07 -5.62
N THR A 181 -7.35 -0.89 -4.55
CA THR A 181 -8.25 0.24 -4.40
C THR A 181 -7.53 1.47 -3.82
N PRO A 182 -8.07 2.69 -3.96
CA PRO A 182 -7.53 3.87 -3.29
C PRO A 182 -7.47 3.72 -1.77
N GLU A 183 -8.41 3.00 -1.16
CA GLU A 183 -8.45 2.67 0.26
C GLU A 183 -7.29 1.76 0.65
N ASP A 184 -6.98 0.73 -0.15
CA ASP A 184 -5.79 -0.11 0.05
C ASP A 184 -4.51 0.73 0.00
N GLY A 185 -4.46 1.70 -0.91
CA GLY A 185 -3.34 2.62 -1.03
C GLY A 185 -3.11 3.47 0.22
N LYS A 186 -4.16 4.02 0.81
CA LYS A 186 -4.11 4.78 2.08
C LYS A 186 -3.58 3.90 3.21
N LEU A 187 -4.19 2.74 3.40
CA LEU A 187 -3.81 1.80 4.45
C LEU A 187 -2.35 1.35 4.34
N LEU A 188 -1.89 0.99 3.15
CA LEU A 188 -0.50 0.57 2.92
C LEU A 188 0.48 1.71 3.16
N THR A 189 0.14 2.92 2.72
CA THR A 189 0.98 4.11 2.92
C THR A 189 1.03 4.51 4.39
N GLY A 190 -0.10 4.54 5.09
CA GLY A 190 -0.20 4.79 6.52
C GLY A 190 0.58 3.75 7.33
N ALA A 191 0.46 2.46 7.01
CA ALA A 191 1.21 1.38 7.67
C ALA A 191 2.73 1.51 7.49
N LEU A 192 3.18 2.10 6.39
CA LEU A 192 4.59 2.40 6.18
C LEU A 192 5.06 3.63 6.98
N SER A 193 4.21 4.66 7.18
CA SER A 193 4.61 5.95 7.79
C SER A 193 4.43 5.99 9.30
N PHE A 194 3.37 5.42 9.87
CA PHE A 194 2.97 5.62 11.28
C PHE A 194 4.10 5.41 12.29
N LYS A 195 5.04 4.50 12.01
CA LYS A 195 6.12 4.18 12.96
C LYS A 195 7.05 5.35 13.25
N GLU A 196 7.17 6.28 12.31
CA GLU A 196 8.06 7.43 12.38
C GLU A 196 7.33 8.70 12.81
N GLU A 197 6.00 8.69 12.74
CA GLU A 197 5.17 9.79 13.20
C GLU A 197 5.27 9.97 14.71
N LEU A 198 5.21 11.23 15.15
CA LEU A 198 5.35 11.58 16.56
C LEU A 198 3.97 11.65 17.22
N VAL A 199 3.93 11.29 18.50
CA VAL A 199 2.71 11.32 19.31
C VAL A 199 2.05 12.69 19.31
N GLU A 200 2.83 13.77 19.33
CA GLU A 200 2.29 15.15 19.31
C GLU A 200 1.36 15.43 18.13
N GLY A 201 1.53 14.69 17.02
CA GLY A 201 0.69 14.82 15.84
C GLY A 201 -0.63 14.08 15.91
N ALA A 202 -0.72 13.00 16.69
CA ALA A 202 -1.88 12.11 16.76
C ALA A 202 -2.60 12.14 18.12
N MET A 203 -1.98 12.72 19.16
CA MET A 203 -2.58 12.77 20.51
C MET A 203 -3.81 13.66 20.56
N THR A 204 -4.75 13.31 21.44
CA THR A 204 -5.81 14.20 21.89
C THR A 204 -5.20 15.20 22.87
N PRO A 205 -5.19 16.53 22.57
CA PRO A 205 -4.60 17.54 23.44
C PRO A 205 -5.42 17.70 24.73
N LEU A 206 -4.76 18.18 25.79
CA LEU A 206 -5.33 18.24 27.15
C LEU A 206 -6.65 19.04 27.24
N ASP A 207 -6.80 20.06 26.45
CA ASP A 207 -8.01 20.91 26.40
C ASP A 207 -9.24 20.18 25.85
N ALA A 208 -9.03 19.12 25.07
CA ALA A 208 -10.08 18.25 24.54
C ALA A 208 -10.29 16.99 25.40
N VAL A 209 -9.41 16.72 26.38
CA VAL A 209 -9.51 15.51 27.22
C VAL A 209 -10.52 15.69 28.35
N PHE A 210 -11.54 14.81 28.39
CA PHE A 210 -12.38 14.70 29.59
C PHE A 210 -11.59 14.05 30.73
N SER A 211 -11.30 14.82 31.77
CA SER A 211 -10.54 14.37 32.95
C SER A 211 -11.26 14.78 34.25
N LEU A 212 -10.94 14.10 35.33
CA LEU A 212 -11.48 14.37 36.65
C LEU A 212 -10.36 14.70 37.64
N PRO A 213 -10.52 15.72 38.52
CA PRO A 213 -9.62 15.93 39.65
C PRO A 213 -9.69 14.77 40.65
N GLU A 214 -8.55 14.43 41.28
CA GLU A 214 -8.47 13.32 42.25
C GLU A 214 -9.40 13.52 43.46
N GLU A 215 -9.63 14.79 43.87
CA GLU A 215 -10.47 15.16 45.01
C GLU A 215 -11.96 15.13 44.67
N THR A 216 -12.34 14.74 43.45
CA THR A 216 -13.75 14.72 43.03
C THR A 216 -14.57 13.79 43.89
N ILE A 217 -15.79 14.24 44.24
CA ILE A 217 -16.81 13.42 44.89
C ILE A 217 -17.71 12.83 43.81
N LEU A 218 -17.94 11.53 43.91
CA LEU A 218 -18.84 10.80 43.02
C LEU A 218 -20.30 10.97 43.53
N ASP A 219 -20.86 12.11 43.18
CA ASP A 219 -22.27 12.42 43.37
C ASP A 219 -23.08 12.11 42.10
N GLU A 220 -24.39 12.32 42.13
CA GLU A 220 -25.28 12.04 41.00
C GLU A 220 -24.95 12.89 39.78
N ASP A 221 -24.52 14.15 39.95
CA ASP A 221 -24.13 15.04 38.85
C ASP A 221 -22.84 14.59 38.18
N THR A 222 -21.81 14.29 38.98
CA THR A 222 -20.53 13.78 38.49
C THR A 222 -20.72 12.45 37.74
N MET A 223 -21.49 11.55 38.28
CA MET A 223 -21.82 10.28 37.63
C MET A 223 -22.58 10.51 36.32
N GLY A 224 -23.53 11.46 36.32
CA GLY A 224 -24.23 11.86 35.10
C GLY A 224 -23.30 12.42 34.03
N ARG A 225 -22.31 13.22 34.43
CA ARG A 225 -21.25 13.75 33.51
C ARG A 225 -20.39 12.64 32.93
N ILE A 226 -19.96 11.68 33.78
CA ILE A 226 -19.16 10.53 33.34
C ILE A 226 -19.95 9.69 32.35
N LEU A 227 -21.20 9.37 32.62
CA LEU A 227 -22.06 8.58 31.73
C LEU A 227 -22.34 9.31 30.41
N LYS A 228 -22.59 10.63 30.47
CA LYS A 228 -22.82 11.44 29.28
C LYS A 228 -21.58 11.62 28.43
N SER A 229 -20.37 11.55 29.02
CA SER A 229 -19.13 11.64 28.24
C SER A 229 -18.87 10.44 27.34
N GLY A 230 -19.49 9.29 27.60
CA GLY A 230 -19.27 8.06 26.83
C GLY A 230 -17.90 7.40 27.02
N HIS A 231 -16.95 8.08 27.67
CA HIS A 231 -15.57 7.58 27.76
C HIS A 231 -15.43 6.40 28.71
N THR A 232 -14.81 5.34 28.20
CA THR A 232 -14.55 4.11 28.98
C THR A 232 -13.32 4.22 29.89
N ARG A 233 -12.39 5.16 29.60
CA ARG A 233 -11.14 5.39 30.34
C ARG A 233 -10.97 6.89 30.56
N ILE A 234 -10.98 7.31 31.80
CA ILE A 234 -10.97 8.73 32.20
C ILE A 234 -9.68 9.00 32.96
N PRO A 235 -8.80 9.88 32.46
CA PRO A 235 -7.65 10.34 33.20
C PRO A 235 -8.06 11.09 34.47
N VAL A 236 -7.43 10.75 35.59
CA VAL A 236 -7.58 11.46 36.83
C VAL A 236 -6.36 12.31 37.10
N THR A 237 -6.56 13.61 37.36
CA THR A 237 -5.51 14.60 37.49
C THR A 237 -5.34 15.10 38.90
N SER A 238 -4.10 15.36 39.31
CA SER A 238 -3.73 16.05 40.53
C SER A 238 -2.51 16.91 40.26
N GLU A 239 -2.52 18.17 40.64
CA GLU A 239 -1.42 19.14 40.45
C GLU A 239 -0.90 19.21 38.99
N GLY A 240 -1.80 19.13 37.99
CA GLY A 240 -1.44 19.19 36.57
C GLY A 240 -0.78 17.93 36.02
N LYS A 241 -0.83 16.81 36.73
CA LYS A 241 -0.33 15.51 36.31
C LYS A 241 -1.44 14.48 36.29
N ALA A 242 -1.39 13.54 35.37
CA ALA A 242 -2.27 12.39 35.42
C ALA A 242 -1.75 11.39 36.48
N VAL A 243 -2.52 11.17 37.51
CA VAL A 243 -2.14 10.29 38.64
C VAL A 243 -2.78 8.91 38.53
N ALA A 244 -3.94 8.79 37.91
CA ALA A 244 -4.66 7.52 37.78
C ALA A 244 -5.47 7.48 36.47
N ILE A 245 -5.89 6.29 36.06
CA ILE A 245 -6.89 6.09 35.01
C ILE A 245 -8.09 5.38 35.61
N LEU A 246 -9.22 6.09 35.69
CA LEU A 246 -10.49 5.53 36.08
C LEU A 246 -11.11 4.78 34.90
N TYR A 247 -11.51 3.55 35.10
CA TYR A 247 -12.33 2.84 34.12
C TYR A 247 -13.82 3.03 34.48
N ALA A 248 -14.64 3.40 33.49
CA ALA A 248 -16.06 3.55 33.70
C ALA A 248 -16.72 2.27 34.30
N LYS A 249 -16.20 1.10 33.93
CA LYS A 249 -16.65 -0.19 34.49
C LYS A 249 -16.36 -0.36 35.98
N ASP A 250 -15.36 0.35 36.54
CA ASP A 250 -15.05 0.27 37.97
C ASP A 250 -16.13 0.96 38.81
N LEU A 251 -16.96 1.78 38.17
CA LEU A 251 -18.11 2.44 38.80
C LEU A 251 -19.39 1.56 38.83
N VAL A 252 -19.38 0.43 38.11
CA VAL A 252 -20.47 -0.51 38.11
C VAL A 252 -20.59 -1.14 39.52
N GLY A 253 -21.68 -0.87 40.20
CA GLY A 253 -21.91 -1.34 41.59
C GLY A 253 -21.50 -0.35 42.68
N VAL A 254 -20.92 0.82 42.29
CA VAL A 254 -20.75 1.93 43.23
C VAL A 254 -22.11 2.61 43.41
N GLY A 255 -22.66 2.56 44.65
CA GLY A 255 -23.94 3.18 44.94
C GLY A 255 -23.85 4.70 44.92
N PHE A 256 -24.70 5.35 44.15
CA PHE A 256 -24.73 6.80 43.94
C PHE A 256 -25.17 7.59 45.20
N GLU A 257 -25.83 6.93 46.12
CA GLU A 257 -26.40 7.56 47.33
C GLU A 257 -25.34 7.91 48.40
N ARG A 258 -24.07 7.53 48.23
CA ARG A 258 -23.05 7.61 49.28
C ARG A 258 -22.09 8.76 49.18
N ASN A 259 -22.15 9.63 48.12
CA ASN A 259 -21.17 10.70 47.90
C ASN A 259 -19.72 10.23 48.16
N LEU A 260 -19.32 9.16 47.48
CA LEU A 260 -18.02 8.52 47.70
C LEU A 260 -16.90 9.34 47.11
N ALA A 261 -15.81 9.52 47.83
CA ALA A 261 -14.63 10.16 47.26
C ALA A 261 -14.02 9.30 46.11
N LEU A 262 -13.76 9.91 44.99
CA LEU A 262 -13.13 9.24 43.80
C LEU A 262 -11.85 8.49 44.20
N LYS A 263 -11.06 9.08 45.09
CA LYS A 263 -9.81 8.49 45.63
C LYS A 263 -10.03 7.10 46.22
N SER A 264 -11.13 6.87 46.94
CA SER A 264 -11.45 5.57 47.54
C SER A 264 -11.72 4.50 46.48
N VAL A 265 -12.28 4.88 45.33
CA VAL A 265 -12.49 3.97 44.20
C VAL A 265 -11.16 3.69 43.51
N LEU A 266 -10.33 4.71 43.30
CA LEU A 266 -9.01 4.56 42.67
C LEU A 266 -8.10 3.62 43.48
N ASP A 267 -8.13 3.75 44.81
CA ASP A 267 -7.37 2.86 45.72
C ASP A 267 -7.90 1.41 45.66
N ALA A 268 -9.21 1.24 45.68
CA ALA A 268 -9.84 -0.09 45.67
C ALA A 268 -9.53 -0.90 44.40
N PHE A 269 -9.34 -0.20 43.29
CA PHE A 269 -9.07 -0.83 41.98
C PHE A 269 -7.62 -0.69 41.48
N ASP A 270 -6.66 -0.27 42.32
CA ASP A 270 -5.29 -0.04 41.96
C ASP A 270 -5.13 0.86 40.70
N ALA A 271 -5.97 1.89 40.54
CA ALA A 271 -6.09 2.70 39.36
C ALA A 271 -4.81 3.52 39.06
N TYR A 272 -4.04 3.84 40.08
CA TYR A 272 -2.74 4.53 39.96
C TYR A 272 -1.70 3.72 39.19
N LYS A 273 -1.75 2.40 39.21
CA LYS A 273 -0.86 1.50 38.46
C LYS A 273 -1.21 1.44 36.96
N ARG A 274 -2.25 2.12 36.54
CA ARG A 274 -2.72 2.10 35.15
C ARG A 274 -2.13 3.20 34.27
N VAL A 275 -1.45 4.18 34.89
CA VAL A 275 -0.84 5.31 34.18
C VAL A 275 0.47 4.87 33.55
N TYR A 276 0.57 5.10 32.24
CA TYR A 276 1.80 4.90 31.47
C TYR A 276 2.09 6.19 30.70
N ASN A 277 3.22 6.81 31.06
CA ASN A 277 3.63 8.08 30.48
C ASN A 277 4.52 7.87 29.25
N VAL A 278 4.26 8.63 28.21
CA VAL A 278 5.11 8.78 27.02
C VAL A 278 5.42 10.26 26.79
N TYR A 279 6.47 10.58 26.09
CA TYR A 279 6.82 11.95 25.77
C TYR A 279 6.22 12.36 24.43
N GLU A 280 5.95 13.66 24.26
CA GLU A 280 5.41 14.25 23.01
C GLU A 280 6.17 13.83 21.75
N LYS A 281 7.50 13.69 21.85
CA LYS A 281 8.38 13.30 20.73
C LYS A 281 8.67 11.81 20.66
N THR A 282 7.89 10.99 21.36
CA THR A 282 7.92 9.53 21.19
C THR A 282 7.24 9.17 19.89
N SER A 283 7.79 8.20 19.16
CA SER A 283 7.15 7.75 17.92
C SER A 283 5.89 6.94 18.18
N LEU A 284 4.92 7.01 17.26
CA LEU A 284 3.70 6.19 17.36
C LEU A 284 4.02 4.69 17.32
N GLY A 285 5.08 4.31 16.62
CA GLY A 285 5.54 2.91 16.61
C GLY A 285 5.98 2.42 17.99
N GLU A 286 6.68 3.26 18.76
CA GLU A 286 7.07 2.95 20.15
C GLU A 286 5.85 2.91 21.08
N CYS A 287 4.91 3.84 20.90
CA CYS A 287 3.65 3.86 21.64
C CYS A 287 2.82 2.61 21.39
N PHE A 288 2.68 2.21 20.13
CA PHE A 288 1.98 0.97 19.78
C PHE A 288 2.64 -0.28 20.39
N ALA A 289 3.97 -0.35 20.35
CA ALA A 289 4.71 -1.44 20.97
C ALA A 289 4.50 -1.46 22.50
N LEU A 290 4.46 -0.28 23.15
CA LEU A 290 4.18 -0.14 24.56
C LEU A 290 2.75 -0.60 24.91
N CYS A 291 1.75 -0.13 24.16
CA CYS A 291 0.35 -0.55 24.31
C CYS A 291 0.21 -2.07 24.25
N LYS A 292 0.86 -2.71 23.28
CA LYS A 292 0.84 -4.17 23.09
C LYS A 292 1.54 -4.91 24.24
N ARG A 293 2.71 -4.44 24.67
CA ARG A 293 3.49 -5.08 25.73
C ARG A 293 2.80 -5.00 27.09
N GLU A 294 2.32 -3.81 27.45
CA GLU A 294 1.70 -3.53 28.73
C GLU A 294 0.20 -3.81 28.74
N ARG A 295 -0.37 -4.24 27.59
CA ARG A 295 -1.82 -4.48 27.41
C ARG A 295 -2.66 -3.26 27.81
N ARG A 296 -2.23 -2.08 27.38
CA ARG A 296 -2.89 -0.81 27.64
C ARG A 296 -3.42 -0.23 26.34
N HIS A 297 -4.54 0.46 26.43
CA HIS A 297 -5.20 1.10 25.27
C HIS A 297 -5.16 2.62 25.34
N LEU A 298 -4.63 3.18 26.44
CA LEU A 298 -4.49 4.60 26.66
C LEU A 298 -3.13 4.86 27.30
N LEU A 299 -2.36 5.79 26.73
CA LEU A 299 -1.11 6.29 27.27
C LEU A 299 -1.26 7.79 27.53
N VAL A 300 -0.61 8.26 28.58
CA VAL A 300 -0.60 9.66 28.99
C VAL A 300 0.59 10.36 28.35
N VAL A 301 0.34 11.43 27.63
CA VAL A 301 1.40 12.22 26.98
C VAL A 301 1.84 13.34 27.93
N VAL A 302 3.15 13.37 28.21
CA VAL A 302 3.73 14.33 29.15
C VAL A 302 4.89 15.07 28.51
N GLU A 303 5.07 16.33 28.89
CA GLU A 303 6.23 17.12 28.54
C GLU A 303 7.50 16.50 29.15
N LYS A 304 8.60 16.46 28.42
CA LYS A 304 9.84 15.80 28.84
C LYS A 304 10.46 16.45 30.09
N ILE A 305 10.40 17.77 30.23
CA ILE A 305 11.08 18.55 31.28
C ILE A 305 10.18 18.69 32.50
N SER A 306 9.03 19.31 32.34
CA SER A 306 8.10 19.61 33.46
C SER A 306 7.32 18.38 33.94
N LYS A 307 7.21 17.36 33.06
CA LYS A 307 6.34 16.19 33.25
C LYS A 307 4.87 16.56 33.48
N SER A 308 4.49 17.74 33.02
CA SER A 308 3.10 18.15 32.97
C SER A 308 2.33 17.35 31.92
N LEU A 309 1.05 17.15 32.16
CA LEU A 309 0.14 16.48 31.25
C LEU A 309 -0.07 17.36 30.00
N CYS A 310 0.21 16.80 28.81
CA CYS A 310 -0.02 17.48 27.53
C CYS A 310 -1.25 16.95 26.81
N GLY A 311 -1.56 15.68 26.99
CA GLY A 311 -2.69 15.03 26.35
C GLY A 311 -2.70 13.52 26.61
N ILE A 312 -3.44 12.82 25.80
CA ILE A 312 -3.52 11.36 25.81
C ILE A 312 -3.38 10.83 24.39
N VAL A 313 -2.94 9.59 24.25
CA VAL A 313 -2.97 8.86 22.99
C VAL A 313 -3.55 7.47 23.24
N THR A 314 -4.49 7.06 22.42
CA THR A 314 -5.15 5.75 22.49
C THR A 314 -4.67 4.81 21.41
N THR A 315 -5.03 3.53 21.49
CA THR A 315 -4.77 2.60 20.39
C THR A 315 -5.62 2.91 19.16
N GLU A 316 -6.78 3.52 19.36
CA GLU A 316 -7.68 4.00 18.33
C GLU A 316 -6.97 5.10 17.50
N ASP A 317 -6.41 6.14 18.13
CA ASP A 317 -5.65 7.21 17.46
C ASP A 317 -4.49 6.65 16.61
N ILE A 318 -3.78 5.63 17.12
CA ILE A 318 -2.70 4.99 16.38
C ILE A 318 -3.22 4.20 15.17
N LEU A 319 -4.38 3.56 15.30
CA LEU A 319 -5.00 2.83 14.20
C LEU A 319 -5.52 3.79 13.12
N GLU A 320 -6.08 4.94 13.49
CA GLU A 320 -6.51 5.98 12.56
C GLU A 320 -5.34 6.50 11.70
N GLU A 321 -4.17 6.68 12.30
CA GLU A 321 -2.97 7.02 11.54
C GLU A 321 -2.51 5.91 10.58
N ILE A 322 -2.75 4.66 10.91
CA ILE A 322 -2.46 3.52 10.00
C ILE A 322 -3.50 3.46 8.88
N LEU A 323 -4.78 3.65 9.22
CA LEU A 323 -5.88 3.59 8.26
C LEU A 323 -5.96 4.84 7.38
N GLN A 324 -5.35 5.95 7.82
CA GLN A 324 -5.48 7.29 7.20
C GLN A 324 -6.96 7.69 7.06
N ASP A 325 -7.77 7.27 8.03
CA ASP A 325 -9.20 7.53 8.09
C ASP A 325 -9.66 7.50 9.56
N GLU A 326 -10.69 8.29 9.89
CA GLU A 326 -11.27 8.37 11.24
C GLU A 326 -12.09 7.11 11.54
N ILE A 327 -11.87 6.53 12.72
CA ILE A 327 -12.68 5.41 13.22
C ILE A 327 -13.85 6.00 14.00
N VAL A 328 -15.02 6.04 13.39
CA VAL A 328 -16.24 6.49 14.06
C VAL A 328 -16.68 5.42 15.06
N GLY A 329 -16.53 5.68 16.35
CA GLY A 329 -17.05 4.83 17.42
C GLY A 329 -18.55 5.00 17.62
N ASP A 330 -19.18 4.02 18.26
CA ASP A 330 -20.61 4.10 18.58
C ASP A 330 -20.94 5.30 19.50
N ASP A 331 -19.96 5.77 20.27
CA ASP A 331 -20.06 6.88 21.22
C ASP A 331 -19.83 8.26 20.57
N ASP A 332 -19.15 8.34 19.41
CA ASP A 332 -18.81 9.60 18.74
C ASP A 332 -20.05 10.33 18.19
N GLN A 333 -21.15 9.63 17.98
CA GLN A 333 -22.41 10.23 17.57
C GLN A 333 -23.02 11.20 18.61
N TYR A 334 -22.59 11.12 19.87
CA TYR A 334 -23.05 12.00 20.96
C TYR A 334 -22.12 13.19 21.21
N ILE A 335 -20.88 13.14 20.78
CA ILE A 335 -19.84 14.16 21.05
C ILE A 335 -19.78 15.22 19.96
N ASP A 336 -20.15 14.90 18.72
CA ASP A 336 -19.97 15.75 17.53
C ASP A 336 -20.85 17.02 17.49
N GLN A 337 -21.75 17.22 18.45
CA GLN A 337 -22.53 18.46 18.52
C GLN A 337 -21.83 19.64 19.25
N GLY A 338 -20.63 19.43 19.79
CA GLY A 338 -19.92 20.42 20.58
C GLY A 338 -18.48 20.74 20.19
N ASN A 339 -17.80 19.93 19.38
CA ASN A 339 -16.36 20.09 19.19
C ASN A 339 -15.92 20.05 17.72
N THR A 340 -16.33 21.07 16.92
CA THR A 340 -15.86 21.29 15.55
C THR A 340 -14.44 21.87 15.46
N SER A 341 -13.70 21.98 16.58
CA SER A 341 -12.41 22.65 16.64
C SER A 341 -11.18 21.73 16.58
N SER A 342 -11.33 20.40 16.66
CA SER A 342 -10.20 19.46 16.62
C SER A 342 -10.04 18.68 15.31
N MET A 343 -10.88 18.92 14.30
CA MET A 343 -10.68 18.34 12.98
C MET A 343 -9.45 18.97 12.31
N ARG A 344 -8.46 18.15 11.97
CA ARG A 344 -7.35 18.56 11.09
C ARG A 344 -7.91 19.16 9.79
N PRO A 345 -7.40 20.31 9.28
CA PRO A 345 -8.02 21.07 8.17
C PRO A 345 -8.17 20.33 6.82
N GLY A 346 -7.82 19.06 6.74
CA GLY A 346 -7.89 18.28 5.50
C GLY A 346 -9.06 17.28 5.41
N LEU A 347 -9.57 16.76 6.52
CA LEU A 347 -10.56 15.67 6.55
C LEU A 347 -12.02 16.14 6.75
N ALA A 348 -12.23 17.37 7.21
CA ALA A 348 -13.55 17.91 7.56
C ALA A 348 -14.54 18.11 6.38
N ARG A 349 -14.22 17.74 5.16
CA ARG A 349 -15.05 18.11 3.98
C ARG A 349 -15.82 16.98 3.29
N GLN A 350 -15.69 15.73 3.68
CA GLN A 350 -16.37 14.66 2.94
C GLN A 350 -17.56 13.95 3.63
N ASN A 351 -17.72 14.03 4.96
CA ASN A 351 -18.75 13.23 5.66
C ASN A 351 -19.77 14.00 6.50
N SER A 352 -19.94 15.31 6.35
CA SER A 352 -21.05 16.02 6.99
C SER A 352 -22.39 15.78 6.27
N LYS A 353 -22.87 14.56 6.22
CA LYS A 353 -24.31 14.31 6.28
C LYS A 353 -24.69 14.35 7.74
N ALA A 354 -25.03 15.55 8.23
CA ALA A 354 -25.60 15.77 9.53
C ALA A 354 -26.71 14.73 9.78
N TYR A 355 -26.49 13.86 10.75
CA TYR A 355 -27.51 12.94 11.21
C TYR A 355 -28.59 13.77 11.88
N ASP A 356 -29.72 13.95 11.23
CA ASP A 356 -30.85 14.68 11.78
C ASP A 356 -31.57 13.78 12.79
N PRO A 357 -31.56 14.10 14.11
CA PRO A 357 -32.24 13.32 15.14
C PRO A 357 -33.72 13.13 14.86
N LEU A 358 -34.35 14.04 14.10
CA LEU A 358 -35.74 13.96 13.69
C LEU A 358 -36.01 12.84 12.67
N VAL A 359 -35.00 12.44 11.90
CA VAL A 359 -35.12 11.32 10.99
C VAL A 359 -35.14 9.99 11.74
N LEU A 360 -34.35 9.85 12.80
CA LEU A 360 -34.33 8.65 13.66
C LEU A 360 -35.65 8.50 14.44
N MET A 361 -36.18 9.58 14.98
CA MET A 361 -37.51 9.56 15.67
C MET A 361 -38.63 9.21 14.71
N ARG A 362 -38.54 9.59 13.42
CA ARG A 362 -39.53 9.15 12.42
C ARG A 362 -39.41 7.67 12.04
N GLN A 363 -38.22 7.09 12.13
CA GLN A 363 -37.99 5.66 11.84
C GLN A 363 -38.36 4.77 13.03
N LEU A 364 -38.28 5.26 14.27
CA LEU A 364 -38.64 4.55 15.51
C LEU A 364 -40.11 4.75 15.93
N SER A 365 -40.84 5.69 15.29
CA SER A 365 -42.27 5.84 15.49
C SER A 365 -43.00 4.59 14.94
N PRO A 366 -43.84 3.92 15.72
CA PRO A 366 -44.55 2.74 15.27
C PRO A 366 -45.35 3.09 14.01
N ARG A 367 -45.09 2.38 12.90
CA ARG A 367 -45.87 2.52 11.66
C ARG A 367 -47.34 2.41 12.04
N ARG A 368 -48.12 3.46 11.80
CA ARG A 368 -49.59 3.38 11.86
C ARG A 368 -50.02 2.21 11.00
N ALA A 369 -50.80 1.30 11.61
CA ALA A 369 -51.43 0.23 10.87
C ALA A 369 -52.12 0.79 9.61
N PRO A 370 -52.09 0.09 8.48
CA PRO A 370 -52.84 0.52 7.31
C PRO A 370 -54.32 0.60 7.64
N PRO A 371 -55.04 1.57 7.08
CA PRO A 371 -56.50 1.69 7.30
C PRO A 371 -57.18 0.40 6.85
N ASP A 372 -58.15 -0.05 7.67
CA ASP A 372 -58.97 -1.22 7.37
C ASP A 372 -59.58 -1.12 5.99
N PRO A 373 -59.63 -2.22 5.23
CA PRO A 373 -60.28 -2.23 3.90
C PRO A 373 -61.77 -1.92 4.06
N PRO A 374 -62.34 -1.17 3.10
CA PRO A 374 -63.79 -0.79 3.17
C PRO A 374 -64.65 -2.05 3.20
N SER A 375 -65.55 -2.09 4.21
CA SER A 375 -66.53 -3.16 4.38
C SER A 375 -67.41 -3.31 3.11
N MET A 376 -67.23 -4.45 2.41
CA MET A 376 -68.17 -4.85 1.37
C MET A 376 -69.58 -5.08 1.97
N ALA A 377 -70.51 -4.20 1.64
CA ALA A 377 -71.89 -4.36 1.93
C ALA A 377 -72.41 -5.66 1.24
N ARG A 378 -72.85 -6.58 2.05
CA ARG A 378 -73.61 -7.77 1.57
C ARG A 378 -74.93 -7.32 1.01
N GLY A 379 -75.07 -7.30 -0.32
CA GLY A 379 -76.35 -7.26 -1.00
C GLY A 379 -77.04 -8.62 -0.85
N GLY A 380 -78.18 -8.63 -0.26
CA GLY A 380 -79.00 -9.82 -0.10
C GLY A 380 -79.65 -10.28 -1.43
N PRO A 381 -80.03 -11.53 -1.53
CA PRO A 381 -80.61 -12.08 -2.76
C PRO A 381 -82.10 -11.72 -2.85
N SER A 382 -82.55 -11.08 -3.94
CA SER A 382 -83.91 -11.05 -4.37
C SER A 382 -84.12 -12.18 -5.41
N GLY A 383 -85.05 -13.02 -5.07
CA GLY A 383 -85.48 -14.17 -5.86
C GLY A 383 -86.24 -13.85 -7.13
N GLU A 384 -86.66 -14.95 -7.69
CA GLU A 384 -87.68 -15.17 -8.72
C GLU A 384 -87.10 -15.50 -10.11
N TYR A 385 -87.39 -16.64 -10.45
CA TYR A 385 -87.77 -17.62 -11.43
C TYR A 385 -86.70 -18.57 -11.90
#